data_2e982e5c5a4403d0489e0212b84aa0bb
#
_entry.id   2e982e5c5a4403d0489e0212b84aa0bb
#
_cell.length_a   1.000
_cell.length_b   1.000
_cell.length_c   1.000
_cell.angle_alpha   90.00
_cell.angle_beta   90.00
_cell.angle_gamma   90.00
#
_symmetry.space_group_name_H-M   'P 1'
#
loop_
_entity.id
_entity.type
_entity.pdbx_description
1 polymer ?
#
loop_
_entity_poly.entity_id
_entity_poly.type
_entity_poly.pdbx_seq_one_letter_code
_entity_poly.pdbx_strand_id
1 'polypeptide(L)'
;MKLYKVPIKPISQFATKLKGDTLFGQICWAIFYKFGKEKLANLLEKYRDNRPFLVVSDAFAMGYLPKPKMPSCFLKEKSEDKKMNRKKIWLTLEELLNGAYTQAKTDKEIKNGDKEDITIHNALNYKTFHTGDGFDPHGLSVSKLDKKDIFFLLDEEQLKFDEFKDVLELLSDMGYGKKASVGKGRFEFDKDEIEEIKLNSNSKVFMTLSPFSPKGLNLKNIYYEPFTRFGKFGANRAYKNAFKKPILLADVASVIEFDKVKEYQYLGHAISGLSDIPEYSDTVHQGYSIVLPLKDLV
;
A
#
# COMPACT_ATOMS: atom_id res chain seq x y z
N MET A 1 -4.56 7.73 -16.98
CA MET A 1 -4.48 8.12 -15.55
C MET A 1 -3.19 8.90 -15.30
N LYS A 2 -3.12 9.69 -14.23
CA LYS A 2 -1.91 10.44 -13.84
C LYS A 2 -1.30 9.85 -12.58
N LEU A 3 0.02 9.77 -12.54
CA LEU A 3 0.76 9.25 -11.38
C LEU A 3 1.21 10.42 -10.49
N TYR A 4 0.78 10.41 -9.25
CA TYR A 4 1.15 11.41 -8.25
C TYR A 4 2.01 10.79 -7.15
N LYS A 5 3.05 11.49 -6.73
CA LYS A 5 3.81 11.21 -5.52
C LYS A 5 3.38 12.19 -4.44
N VAL A 6 3.00 11.68 -3.29
CA VAL A 6 2.58 12.46 -2.13
C VAL A 6 3.52 12.16 -0.97
N PRO A 7 4.40 13.10 -0.61
CA PRO A 7 5.17 13.00 0.61
C PRO A 7 4.27 13.16 1.84
N ILE A 8 4.41 12.25 2.80
CA ILE A 8 3.70 12.34 4.07
C ILE A 8 4.68 12.42 5.25
N LYS A 9 4.29 13.15 6.27
CA LYS A 9 5.01 13.26 7.55
C LYS A 9 4.16 12.63 8.65
N PRO A 10 4.49 11.43 9.12
CA PRO A 10 3.87 10.82 10.28
C PRO A 10 4.01 11.70 11.53
N ILE A 11 2.89 11.99 12.21
CA ILE A 11 2.86 12.80 13.45
C ILE A 11 2.46 11.99 14.67
N SER A 12 2.04 10.74 14.48
CA SER A 12 1.76 9.79 15.56
C SER A 12 2.33 8.41 15.23
N GLN A 13 2.29 7.49 16.20
CA GLN A 13 2.66 6.10 15.96
C GLN A 13 1.60 5.39 15.11
N PHE A 14 2.02 4.42 14.31
CA PHE A 14 1.18 3.61 13.45
C PHE A 14 1.06 2.19 14.01
N ALA A 15 -0.16 1.72 14.20
CA ALA A 15 -0.45 0.34 14.62
C ALA A 15 -0.82 -0.58 13.43
N THR A 16 -0.70 -0.07 12.22
CA THR A 16 -0.93 -0.79 10.95
C THR A 16 0.09 -0.32 9.93
N LYS A 17 0.76 -1.25 9.25
CA LYS A 17 1.71 -0.91 8.18
C LYS A 17 0.99 -0.19 7.03
N LEU A 18 1.60 0.84 6.48
CA LEU A 18 1.07 1.64 5.37
C LEU A 18 1.17 0.85 4.06
N LYS A 19 0.23 -0.05 3.83
CA LYS A 19 0.08 -0.88 2.65
C LYS A 19 -0.98 -0.32 1.71
N GLY A 20 -0.73 -0.32 0.41
CA GLY A 20 -1.58 0.28 -0.62
C GLY A 20 -3.02 -0.25 -0.60
N ASP A 21 -3.20 -1.55 -0.43
CA ASP A 21 -4.50 -2.20 -0.34
C ASP A 21 -5.33 -1.73 0.87
N THR A 22 -4.68 -1.46 1.99
CA THR A 22 -5.34 -0.95 3.20
C THR A 22 -5.58 0.56 3.09
N LEU A 23 -4.63 1.32 2.53
CA LEU A 23 -4.78 2.74 2.24
C LEU A 23 -5.97 2.98 1.30
N PHE A 24 -6.09 2.20 0.23
CA PHE A 24 -7.24 2.26 -0.67
C PHE A 24 -8.58 2.10 0.09
N GLY A 25 -8.66 1.11 1.00
CA GLY A 25 -9.85 0.91 1.80
C GLY A 25 -10.18 2.09 2.72
N GLN A 26 -9.18 2.75 3.30
CA GLN A 26 -9.36 3.96 4.13
C GLN A 26 -9.77 5.16 3.28
N ILE A 27 -9.20 5.31 2.08
CA ILE A 27 -9.60 6.34 1.11
C ILE A 27 -11.06 6.15 0.69
N CYS A 28 -11.51 4.93 0.44
CA CYS A 28 -12.92 4.65 0.16
C CYS A 28 -13.84 5.12 1.30
N TRP A 29 -13.43 4.94 2.57
CA TRP A 29 -14.18 5.48 3.70
C TRP A 29 -14.17 7.01 3.74
N ALA A 30 -13.04 7.65 3.46
CA ALA A 30 -12.97 9.11 3.38
C ALA A 30 -13.85 9.68 2.26
N ILE A 31 -13.89 9.01 1.09
CA ILE A 31 -14.81 9.36 -0.01
C ILE A 31 -16.27 9.22 0.45
N PHE A 32 -16.60 8.13 1.13
CA PHE A 32 -17.95 7.92 1.67
C PHE A 32 -18.38 9.04 2.62
N TYR A 33 -17.51 9.43 3.54
CA TYR A 33 -17.82 10.48 4.51
C TYR A 33 -17.90 11.86 3.88
N LYS A 34 -17.08 12.16 2.87
CA LYS A 34 -17.05 13.48 2.24
C LYS A 34 -18.10 13.65 1.15
N PHE A 35 -18.31 12.63 0.32
CA PHE A 35 -19.13 12.73 -0.89
C PHE A 35 -20.36 11.81 -0.89
N GLY A 36 -20.53 10.99 0.13
CA GLY A 36 -21.69 10.12 0.30
C GLY A 36 -21.60 8.77 -0.40
N LYS A 37 -22.61 7.94 -0.14
CA LYS A 37 -22.69 6.54 -0.59
C LYS A 37 -22.76 6.41 -2.10
N GLU A 38 -23.52 7.24 -2.78
CA GLU A 38 -23.76 7.16 -4.22
C GLU A 38 -22.48 7.39 -5.03
N LYS A 39 -21.72 8.44 -4.68
CA LYS A 39 -20.41 8.72 -5.33
C LYS A 39 -19.48 7.51 -5.20
N LEU A 40 -19.34 6.96 -3.99
CA LEU A 40 -18.49 5.80 -3.76
C LEU A 40 -18.98 4.57 -4.53
N ALA A 41 -20.28 4.29 -4.54
CA ALA A 41 -20.86 3.14 -5.24
C ALA A 41 -20.53 3.18 -6.73
N ASN A 42 -20.71 4.35 -7.37
CA ASN A 42 -20.42 4.55 -8.80
C ASN A 42 -18.93 4.35 -9.12
N LEU A 43 -18.03 4.83 -8.23
CA LEU A 43 -16.59 4.64 -8.39
C LEU A 43 -16.20 3.16 -8.25
N LEU A 44 -16.78 2.45 -7.27
CA LEU A 44 -16.49 1.03 -7.04
C LEU A 44 -17.10 0.10 -8.10
N GLU A 45 -18.19 0.47 -8.74
CA GLU A 45 -18.74 -0.26 -9.88
C GLU A 45 -17.74 -0.28 -11.03
N LYS A 46 -17.26 0.87 -11.48
CA LYS A 46 -16.23 0.99 -12.51
C LYS A 46 -14.91 0.33 -12.12
N TYR A 47 -14.57 0.38 -10.84
CA TYR A 47 -13.37 -0.26 -10.28
C TYR A 47 -13.41 -1.79 -10.48
N ARG A 48 -14.58 -2.41 -10.30
CA ARG A 48 -14.79 -3.85 -10.57
C ARG A 48 -14.71 -4.19 -12.05
N ASP A 49 -15.08 -3.25 -12.93
CA ASP A 49 -15.08 -3.40 -14.38
C ASP A 49 -13.71 -3.07 -15.03
N ASN A 50 -12.63 -3.24 -14.29
CA ASN A 50 -11.26 -2.97 -14.73
C ASN A 50 -11.01 -1.51 -15.15
N ARG A 51 -11.76 -0.58 -14.61
CA ARG A 51 -11.57 0.87 -14.76
C ARG A 51 -11.35 1.53 -13.39
N PRO A 52 -10.19 1.31 -12.77
CA PRO A 52 -9.93 1.86 -11.44
C PRO A 52 -9.86 3.39 -11.48
N PHE A 53 -10.60 4.04 -10.58
CA PHE A 53 -10.52 5.49 -10.40
C PHE A 53 -9.23 5.89 -9.65
N LEU A 54 -8.67 4.95 -8.89
CA LEU A 54 -7.48 5.14 -8.06
C LEU A 54 -6.77 3.81 -7.85
N VAL A 55 -5.45 3.80 -7.96
CA VAL A 55 -4.58 2.71 -7.50
C VAL A 55 -3.53 3.29 -6.55
N VAL A 56 -3.32 2.65 -5.42
CA VAL A 56 -2.49 3.17 -4.31
C VAL A 56 -1.29 2.27 -4.09
N SER A 57 -0.09 2.86 -3.95
CA SER A 57 1.12 2.13 -3.57
C SER A 57 1.20 1.88 -2.06
N ASP A 58 2.14 1.03 -1.65
CA ASP A 58 2.65 1.04 -0.28
C ASP A 58 3.36 2.38 -0.01
N ALA A 59 3.58 2.70 1.27
CA ALA A 59 4.41 3.84 1.64
C ALA A 59 5.87 3.42 1.72
N PHE A 60 6.75 4.19 1.10
CA PHE A 60 8.19 3.94 1.03
C PHE A 60 8.98 5.00 1.76
N ALA A 61 10.25 4.73 2.07
CA ALA A 61 11.16 5.75 2.59
C ALA A 61 11.26 6.91 1.60
N MET A 62 11.20 8.15 2.08
CA MET A 62 11.18 9.36 1.25
C MET A 62 12.34 9.37 0.25
N GLY A 63 12.02 9.50 -1.04
CA GLY A 63 12.97 9.49 -2.16
C GLY A 63 13.45 8.11 -2.60
N TYR A 64 12.96 7.02 -1.98
CA TYR A 64 13.40 5.66 -2.27
C TYR A 64 12.24 4.71 -2.53
N LEU A 65 12.53 3.66 -3.27
CA LEU A 65 11.64 2.57 -3.63
C LEU A 65 12.30 1.22 -3.28
N PRO A 66 11.52 0.15 -3.06
CA PRO A 66 12.09 -1.14 -2.73
C PRO A 66 12.86 -1.74 -3.91
N LYS A 67 13.92 -2.49 -3.61
CA LYS A 67 14.65 -3.28 -4.60
C LYS A 67 13.73 -4.38 -5.17
N PRO A 68 13.73 -4.60 -6.51
CA PRO A 68 12.92 -5.63 -7.15
C PRO A 68 13.16 -7.03 -6.58
N LYS A 69 12.08 -7.78 -6.33
CA LYS A 69 12.12 -9.17 -5.87
C LYS A 69 12.32 -10.11 -7.06
N MET A 70 13.58 -10.31 -7.42
CA MET A 70 13.96 -11.21 -8.51
C MET A 70 15.28 -11.91 -8.18
N PRO A 71 15.65 -13.01 -8.89
CA PRO A 71 16.89 -13.72 -8.67
C PRO A 71 18.14 -12.85 -8.73
N SER A 72 19.15 -13.16 -7.91
CA SER A 72 20.38 -12.38 -7.77
C SER A 72 21.17 -12.24 -9.09
N CYS A 73 21.01 -13.19 -10.02
CA CYS A 73 21.62 -13.09 -11.35
C CYS A 73 21.13 -11.88 -12.13
N PHE A 74 19.83 -11.57 -12.09
CA PHE A 74 19.25 -10.39 -12.74
C PHE A 74 19.57 -9.09 -11.99
N LEU A 75 19.78 -9.19 -10.66
CA LEU A 75 20.23 -8.06 -9.82
C LEU A 75 21.73 -7.78 -9.99
N LYS A 76 22.47 -8.63 -10.70
CA LYS A 76 23.94 -8.55 -10.86
C LYS A 76 24.69 -8.51 -9.52
N GLU A 77 24.16 -9.18 -8.52
CA GLU A 77 24.72 -9.25 -7.18
C GLU A 77 25.84 -10.30 -7.09
N LYS A 78 26.96 -9.93 -6.45
CA LYS A 78 28.05 -10.88 -6.19
C LYS A 78 27.64 -11.87 -5.12
N SER A 79 27.94 -13.16 -5.32
CA SER A 79 27.54 -14.25 -4.42
C SER A 79 28.25 -14.22 -3.06
N GLU A 80 29.38 -13.53 -2.96
CA GLU A 80 30.21 -13.44 -1.75
C GLU A 80 29.56 -12.61 -0.63
N ASP A 81 28.72 -11.64 -0.99
CA ASP A 81 28.10 -10.68 -0.06
C ASP A 81 26.62 -10.91 0.22
N LYS A 82 26.13 -12.14 0.21
CA LYS A 82 24.70 -12.48 0.35
C LYS A 82 24.02 -11.78 1.55
N LYS A 83 24.71 -11.71 2.70
CA LYS A 83 24.15 -11.08 3.92
C LYS A 83 23.99 -9.58 3.75
N MET A 84 24.93 -8.91 3.10
CA MET A 84 24.84 -7.45 2.81
C MET A 84 23.83 -7.18 1.72
N ASN A 85 23.79 -7.98 0.66
CA ASN A 85 22.83 -7.82 -0.44
C ASN A 85 21.36 -7.90 0.04
N ARG A 86 21.08 -8.75 1.03
CA ARG A 86 19.74 -8.84 1.66
C ARG A 86 19.36 -7.59 2.46
N LYS A 87 20.35 -6.84 2.99
CA LYS A 87 20.10 -5.59 3.73
C LYS A 87 19.98 -4.38 2.83
N LYS A 88 20.48 -4.45 1.60
CA LYS A 88 20.40 -3.41 0.58
C LYS A 88 19.05 -3.52 -0.13
N ILE A 89 18.07 -2.76 0.34
CA ILE A 89 16.67 -2.89 -0.08
C ILE A 89 16.11 -1.62 -0.72
N TRP A 90 16.87 -0.53 -0.77
CA TRP A 90 16.39 0.78 -1.23
C TRP A 90 17.14 1.26 -2.47
N LEU A 91 16.39 1.74 -3.46
CA LEU A 91 16.87 2.35 -4.69
C LEU A 91 16.09 3.64 -4.94
N THR A 92 16.70 4.62 -5.58
CA THR A 92 15.96 5.76 -6.13
C THR A 92 15.16 5.34 -7.37
N LEU A 93 14.17 6.14 -7.75
CA LEU A 93 13.40 5.90 -8.98
C LEU A 93 14.33 5.85 -10.22
N GLU A 94 15.30 6.74 -10.29
CA GLU A 94 16.26 6.80 -11.40
C GLU A 94 17.15 5.53 -11.45
N GLU A 95 17.67 5.08 -10.30
CA GLU A 95 18.45 3.85 -10.20
C GLU A 95 17.65 2.62 -10.65
N LEU A 96 16.36 2.56 -10.29
CA LEU A 96 15.44 1.49 -10.72
C LEU A 96 15.23 1.48 -12.23
N LEU A 97 14.86 2.63 -12.81
CA LEU A 97 14.60 2.77 -14.24
C LEU A 97 15.85 2.50 -15.07
N ASN A 98 17.03 2.83 -14.54
CA ASN A 98 18.32 2.57 -15.18
C ASN A 98 18.87 1.15 -14.98
N GLY A 99 18.18 0.30 -14.18
CA GLY A 99 18.64 -1.06 -13.90
C GLY A 99 19.91 -1.11 -13.04
N ALA A 100 20.17 -0.07 -12.25
CA ALA A 100 21.35 0.08 -11.41
C ALA A 100 21.16 -0.63 -10.03
N TYR A 101 20.70 -1.89 -10.04
CA TYR A 101 20.29 -2.63 -8.83
C TYR A 101 21.41 -2.85 -7.81
N THR A 102 22.67 -2.87 -8.25
CA THR A 102 23.85 -3.00 -7.38
C THR A 102 24.07 -1.77 -6.51
N GLN A 103 23.46 -0.63 -6.85
CA GLN A 103 23.52 0.61 -6.06
C GLN A 103 22.53 0.63 -4.89
N ALA A 104 21.77 -0.44 -4.69
CA ALA A 104 20.82 -0.53 -3.59
C ALA A 104 21.48 -0.25 -2.24
N LYS A 105 20.74 0.49 -1.40
CA LYS A 105 21.18 1.02 -0.10
C LYS A 105 20.46 0.30 1.05
N THR A 106 21.09 0.33 2.21
CA THR A 106 20.52 -0.16 3.46
C THR A 106 19.72 0.95 4.16
N ASP A 107 18.87 0.61 5.14
CA ASP A 107 18.17 1.58 5.99
C ASP A 107 19.12 2.60 6.64
N LYS A 108 20.31 2.14 7.03
CA LYS A 108 21.33 3.01 7.66
C LYS A 108 21.88 4.05 6.68
N GLU A 109 22.15 3.64 5.44
CA GLU A 109 22.71 4.52 4.39
C GLU A 109 21.72 5.60 3.97
N ILE A 110 20.42 5.29 3.93
CA ILE A 110 19.36 6.27 3.63
C ILE A 110 18.88 7.02 4.87
N LYS A 111 19.44 6.74 6.05
CA LYS A 111 19.04 7.32 7.34
C LYS A 111 17.56 7.14 7.65
N ASN A 112 16.98 6.01 7.27
CA ASN A 112 15.59 5.70 7.61
C ASN A 112 15.45 5.55 9.13
N GLY A 113 14.69 6.45 9.74
CA GLY A 113 14.49 6.54 11.17
C GLY A 113 13.32 5.68 11.71
N ASP A 114 12.77 4.78 10.91
CA ASP A 114 11.67 3.89 11.34
C ASP A 114 12.08 3.06 12.54
N LYS A 115 11.20 3.01 13.55
CA LYS A 115 11.40 2.20 14.76
C LYS A 115 10.12 1.46 15.08
N GLU A 116 10.25 0.18 15.40
CA GLU A 116 9.17 -0.61 15.96
C GLU A 116 9.22 -0.55 17.49
N ASP A 117 8.05 -0.50 18.11
CA ASP A 117 7.88 -0.41 19.57
C ASP A 117 6.62 -1.20 19.99
N ILE A 118 6.48 -1.47 21.27
CA ILE A 118 5.33 -2.12 21.86
C ILE A 118 4.73 -1.21 22.91
N THR A 119 3.51 -0.73 22.66
CA THR A 119 2.74 0.00 23.67
C THR A 119 1.94 -1.00 24.50
N ILE A 120 2.12 -0.99 25.81
CA ILE A 120 1.36 -1.82 26.74
C ILE A 120 0.03 -1.14 27.06
N HIS A 121 -1.06 -1.85 26.92
CA HIS A 121 -2.41 -1.43 27.28
C HIS A 121 -2.97 -2.33 28.37
N ASN A 122 -3.65 -1.73 29.33
CA ASN A 122 -4.42 -2.44 30.33
C ASN A 122 -5.90 -2.32 30.01
N ALA A 123 -6.64 -3.39 30.23
CA ALA A 123 -8.09 -3.35 30.28
C ALA A 123 -8.52 -3.21 31.77
N LEU A 124 -9.56 -2.44 32.01
CA LEU A 124 -10.13 -2.23 33.35
C LEU A 124 -11.48 -2.92 33.46
N ASN A 125 -11.64 -3.71 34.50
CA ASN A 125 -12.96 -4.22 34.85
C ASN A 125 -13.78 -3.10 35.49
N TYR A 126 -14.80 -2.62 34.80
CA TYR A 126 -15.63 -1.50 35.26
C TYR A 126 -16.45 -1.80 36.54
N LYS A 127 -16.60 -3.08 36.89
CA LYS A 127 -17.33 -3.48 38.13
C LYS A 127 -16.46 -3.44 39.37
N THR A 128 -15.18 -3.80 39.23
CA THR A 128 -14.23 -3.93 40.33
C THR A 128 -13.17 -2.81 40.35
N PHE A 129 -13.04 -2.06 39.26
CA PHE A 129 -11.98 -1.06 39.02
C PHE A 129 -10.57 -1.62 39.12
N HIS A 130 -10.39 -2.93 38.92
CA HIS A 130 -9.11 -3.61 38.93
C HIS A 130 -8.78 -4.21 37.56
N THR A 131 -7.49 -4.41 37.30
CA THR A 131 -6.97 -5.32 36.28
C THR A 131 -6.80 -6.69 36.92
N GLY A 132 -7.17 -7.77 36.25
CA GLY A 132 -7.07 -9.13 36.77
C GLY A 132 -7.55 -10.13 35.73
N ASP A 133 -7.96 -11.29 36.13
CA ASP A 133 -8.38 -12.39 35.25
C ASP A 133 -9.29 -11.91 34.11
N GLY A 134 -8.86 -12.08 32.87
CA GLY A 134 -9.53 -11.60 31.67
C GLY A 134 -9.31 -10.12 31.30
N PHE A 135 -8.56 -9.37 32.12
CA PHE A 135 -8.21 -7.95 31.90
C PHE A 135 -6.70 -7.73 31.92
N ASP A 136 -5.94 -8.76 31.59
CA ASP A 136 -4.48 -8.73 31.62
C ASP A 136 -3.88 -7.67 30.69
N PRO A 137 -2.71 -7.12 31.03
CA PRO A 137 -1.97 -6.22 30.13
C PRO A 137 -1.69 -6.90 28.80
N HIS A 138 -1.91 -6.19 27.70
CA HIS A 138 -1.63 -6.69 26.36
C HIS A 138 -0.79 -5.71 25.56
N GLY A 139 0.16 -6.25 24.79
CA GLY A 139 1.03 -5.48 23.91
C GLY A 139 0.34 -5.11 22.59
N LEU A 140 0.48 -3.86 22.18
CA LEU A 140 0.15 -3.39 20.84
C LEU A 140 1.45 -3.02 20.13
N SER A 141 1.79 -3.76 19.07
CA SER A 141 2.91 -3.38 18.21
C SER A 141 2.57 -2.09 17.47
N VAL A 142 3.46 -1.13 17.54
CA VAL A 142 3.35 0.18 16.89
C VAL A 142 4.67 0.52 16.21
N SER A 143 4.61 1.35 15.18
CA SER A 143 5.79 1.85 14.49
C SER A 143 5.82 3.37 14.58
N LYS A 144 6.95 3.93 14.97
CA LYS A 144 7.26 5.34 14.74
C LYS A 144 7.92 5.43 13.37
N LEU A 145 7.26 6.05 12.43
CA LEU A 145 7.71 6.15 11.05
C LEU A 145 8.36 7.50 10.80
N ASP A 146 9.37 7.51 9.96
CA ASP A 146 9.95 8.70 9.35
C ASP A 146 9.10 9.14 8.14
N LYS A 147 9.47 10.23 7.47
CA LYS A 147 8.81 10.71 6.25
C LYS A 147 8.71 9.60 5.20
N LYS A 148 7.57 9.52 4.51
CA LYS A 148 7.29 8.51 3.50
C LYS A 148 6.76 9.12 2.23
N ASP A 149 7.05 8.48 1.10
CA ASP A 149 6.40 8.74 -0.17
C ASP A 149 5.32 7.68 -0.42
N ILE A 150 4.14 8.12 -0.86
CA ILE A 150 3.06 7.26 -1.35
C ILE A 150 2.76 7.67 -2.78
N PHE A 151 2.59 6.68 -3.66
CA PHE A 151 2.25 6.91 -5.05
C PHE A 151 0.77 6.62 -5.27
N PHE A 152 0.10 7.49 -6.01
CA PHE A 152 -1.30 7.40 -6.36
C PHE A 152 -1.45 7.52 -7.88
N LEU A 153 -2.03 6.51 -8.50
CA LEU A 153 -2.41 6.56 -9.90
C LEU A 153 -3.89 6.91 -9.97
N LEU A 154 -4.20 8.14 -10.39
CA LEU A 154 -5.53 8.75 -10.35
C LEU A 154 -6.13 8.89 -11.74
N ASP A 155 -7.39 8.51 -11.89
CA ASP A 155 -8.23 8.85 -13.04
C ASP A 155 -9.05 10.11 -12.71
N GLU A 156 -8.58 11.26 -13.19
CA GLU A 156 -9.22 12.56 -12.91
C GLU A 156 -10.59 12.73 -13.57
N GLU A 157 -10.95 11.91 -14.55
CA GLU A 157 -12.30 11.90 -15.12
C GLU A 157 -13.32 11.30 -14.15
N GLN A 158 -12.88 10.39 -13.26
CA GLN A 158 -13.73 9.74 -12.28
C GLN A 158 -13.68 10.41 -10.90
N LEU A 159 -12.50 10.82 -10.46
CA LEU A 159 -12.27 11.53 -9.19
C LEU A 159 -11.33 12.70 -9.46
N LYS A 160 -11.84 13.92 -9.40
CA LYS A 160 -11.05 15.14 -9.69
C LYS A 160 -9.88 15.28 -8.72
N PHE A 161 -8.79 15.89 -9.17
CA PHE A 161 -7.59 16.08 -8.35
C PHE A 161 -7.86 16.86 -7.06
N ASP A 162 -8.72 17.88 -7.10
CA ASP A 162 -9.09 18.62 -5.88
C ASP A 162 -9.93 17.77 -4.93
N GLU A 163 -10.87 16.96 -5.44
CA GLU A 163 -11.61 16.00 -4.62
C GLU A 163 -10.68 14.99 -3.96
N PHE A 164 -9.65 14.54 -4.68
CA PHE A 164 -8.64 13.62 -4.16
C PHE A 164 -7.82 14.27 -3.03
N LYS A 165 -7.37 15.52 -3.18
CA LYS A 165 -6.68 16.27 -2.12
C LYS A 165 -7.53 16.40 -0.87
N ASP A 166 -8.80 16.71 -1.04
CA ASP A 166 -9.78 16.82 0.04
C ASP A 166 -9.97 15.48 0.79
N VAL A 167 -9.97 14.35 0.06
CA VAL A 167 -10.06 13.01 0.65
C VAL A 167 -8.81 12.68 1.44
N LEU A 168 -7.62 13.04 0.94
CA LEU A 168 -6.36 12.83 1.66
C LEU A 168 -6.30 13.66 2.95
N GLU A 169 -6.78 14.91 2.91
CA GLU A 169 -6.87 15.79 4.09
C GLU A 169 -7.75 15.16 5.17
N LEU A 170 -8.96 14.71 4.77
CA LEU A 170 -9.85 14.01 5.71
C LEU A 170 -9.20 12.74 6.27
N LEU A 171 -8.49 11.94 5.45
CA LEU A 171 -7.81 10.75 5.91
C LEU A 171 -6.69 11.08 6.91
N SER A 172 -5.93 12.15 6.67
CA SER A 172 -4.84 12.59 7.55
C SER A 172 -5.37 12.96 8.95
N ASP A 173 -6.54 13.61 9.02
CA ASP A 173 -7.20 14.01 10.27
C ASP A 173 -7.84 12.83 11.00
N MET A 174 -8.50 11.93 10.27
CA MET A 174 -9.14 10.74 10.85
C MET A 174 -8.12 9.74 11.39
N GLY A 175 -6.90 9.74 10.84
CA GLY A 175 -5.86 8.75 11.12
C GLY A 175 -6.10 7.42 10.38
N TYR A 176 -5.01 6.69 10.20
CA TYR A 176 -4.94 5.46 9.42
C TYR A 176 -4.87 4.21 10.29
N GLY A 177 -5.70 3.22 9.98
CA GLY A 177 -5.57 1.86 10.46
C GLY A 177 -6.04 1.61 11.90
N LYS A 178 -5.42 0.62 12.55
CA LYS A 178 -5.80 0.20 13.90
C LYS A 178 -5.54 1.30 14.92
N LYS A 179 -6.50 1.54 15.84
CA LYS A 179 -6.41 2.56 16.89
C LYS A 179 -6.38 4.02 16.37
N ALA A 180 -6.87 4.30 15.17
CA ALA A 180 -7.03 5.65 14.66
C ALA A 180 -7.93 6.50 15.58
N SER A 181 -9.03 5.92 16.10
CA SER A 181 -9.95 6.61 17.03
C SER A 181 -9.32 7.07 18.35
N VAL A 182 -8.13 6.59 18.69
CA VAL A 182 -7.36 7.00 19.86
C VAL A 182 -6.05 7.70 19.48
N GLY A 183 -5.98 8.29 18.29
CA GLY A 183 -4.91 9.17 17.83
C GLY A 183 -3.70 8.47 17.20
N LYS A 184 -3.79 7.15 16.86
CA LYS A 184 -2.73 6.48 16.08
C LYS A 184 -2.95 6.72 14.58
N GLY A 185 -1.86 6.62 13.81
CA GLY A 185 -1.91 6.66 12.35
C GLY A 185 -2.16 8.04 11.73
N ARG A 186 -1.93 9.13 12.48
CA ARG A 186 -2.06 10.50 11.97
C ARG A 186 -0.78 10.91 11.24
N PHE A 187 -0.98 11.65 10.17
CA PHE A 187 0.10 12.20 9.35
C PHE A 187 -0.29 13.57 8.80
N GLU A 188 0.69 14.31 8.37
CA GLU A 188 0.53 15.57 7.63
C GLU A 188 1.08 15.38 6.22
N PHE A 189 0.58 16.16 5.28
CA PHE A 189 1.14 16.33 3.95
C PHE A 189 0.91 17.77 3.48
N ASP A 190 1.81 18.24 2.63
CA ASP A 190 1.65 19.54 1.98
C ASP A 190 1.05 19.34 0.58
N LYS A 191 -0.02 20.05 0.29
CA LYS A 191 -0.70 19.99 -1.02
C LYS A 191 0.19 20.51 -2.14
N ASP A 192 1.12 21.40 -1.83
CA ASP A 192 2.07 21.99 -2.80
C ASP A 192 3.28 21.07 -3.05
N GLU A 193 3.54 20.09 -2.17
CA GLU A 193 4.57 19.06 -2.37
C GLU A 193 4.08 17.85 -3.18
N ILE A 194 2.81 17.82 -3.62
CA ILE A 194 2.30 16.75 -4.49
C ILE A 194 2.89 16.92 -5.89
N GLU A 195 3.62 15.91 -6.35
CA GLU A 195 4.33 15.92 -7.62
C GLU A 195 3.71 14.95 -8.63
N GLU A 196 3.37 15.42 -9.83
CA GLU A 196 3.00 14.55 -10.96
C GLU A 196 4.26 13.92 -11.56
N ILE A 197 4.32 12.59 -11.59
CA ILE A 197 5.43 11.83 -12.16
C ILE A 197 5.05 11.33 -13.55
N LYS A 198 5.82 11.72 -14.56
CA LYS A 198 5.67 11.24 -15.94
C LYS A 198 6.67 10.11 -16.19
N LEU A 199 6.16 8.93 -16.50
CA LEU A 199 6.96 7.75 -16.82
C LEU A 199 6.65 7.26 -18.23
N ASN A 200 7.67 6.75 -18.90
CA ASN A 200 7.45 5.95 -20.10
C ASN A 200 6.99 4.57 -19.64
N SER A 201 5.73 4.24 -19.88
CA SER A 201 5.10 2.99 -19.40
C SER A 201 5.36 1.77 -20.31
N ASN A 202 6.21 1.90 -21.33
CA ASN A 202 6.52 0.84 -22.28
C ASN A 202 7.68 -0.03 -21.80
N SER A 203 7.43 -1.30 -21.53
CA SER A 203 8.46 -2.30 -21.16
C SER A 203 7.98 -3.72 -21.39
N LYS A 204 8.90 -4.69 -21.32
CA LYS A 204 8.58 -6.12 -21.13
C LYS A 204 8.56 -6.50 -19.66
N VAL A 205 9.25 -5.74 -18.81
CA VAL A 205 9.45 -6.07 -17.40
C VAL A 205 8.92 -4.94 -16.53
N PHE A 206 8.11 -5.30 -15.55
CA PHE A 206 7.49 -4.34 -14.64
C PHE A 206 7.69 -4.73 -13.18
N MET A 207 7.81 -3.74 -12.29
CA MET A 207 7.83 -3.92 -10.84
C MET A 207 6.60 -3.30 -10.20
N THR A 208 5.98 -3.99 -9.25
CA THR A 208 4.80 -3.53 -8.52
C THR A 208 5.14 -2.65 -7.32
N LEU A 209 4.29 -1.63 -7.05
CA LEU A 209 4.43 -0.72 -5.91
C LEU A 209 3.46 -1.03 -4.75
N SER A 210 2.67 -2.08 -4.85
CA SER A 210 1.78 -2.58 -3.78
C SER A 210 1.52 -4.08 -3.97
N PRO A 211 0.97 -4.78 -2.96
CA PRO A 211 0.48 -6.13 -3.17
C PRO A 211 -0.60 -6.17 -4.24
N PHE A 212 -0.56 -7.17 -5.11
CA PHE A 212 -1.51 -7.27 -6.23
C PHE A 212 -1.94 -8.71 -6.51
N SER A 213 -3.03 -8.86 -7.27
CA SER A 213 -3.49 -10.16 -7.74
C SER A 213 -3.01 -10.42 -9.17
N PRO A 214 -2.14 -11.43 -9.41
CA PRO A 214 -1.67 -11.78 -10.74
C PRO A 214 -2.68 -12.61 -11.54
N LYS A 215 -3.84 -12.93 -10.98
CA LYS A 215 -4.85 -13.77 -11.63
C LYS A 215 -5.31 -13.16 -12.95
N GLY A 216 -5.35 -13.97 -14.00
CA GLY A 216 -5.84 -13.59 -15.33
C GLY A 216 -4.82 -12.85 -16.20
N LEU A 217 -3.59 -12.62 -15.73
CA LEU A 217 -2.53 -12.05 -16.54
C LEU A 217 -1.82 -13.14 -17.36
N ASN A 218 -1.64 -12.88 -18.66
CA ASN A 218 -0.82 -13.75 -19.51
C ASN A 218 0.65 -13.32 -19.41
N LEU A 219 1.39 -13.98 -18.51
CA LEU A 219 2.76 -13.65 -18.12
C LEU A 219 3.74 -14.64 -18.74
N LYS A 220 4.94 -14.17 -19.09
CA LYS A 220 6.08 -15.04 -19.38
C LYS A 220 6.70 -15.58 -18.08
N ASN A 221 7.03 -14.67 -17.16
CA ASN A 221 7.55 -14.98 -15.82
C ASN A 221 6.99 -14.03 -14.77
N ILE A 222 6.98 -14.51 -13.52
CA ILE A 222 6.69 -13.68 -12.35
C ILE A 222 7.60 -14.09 -11.19
N TYR A 223 8.22 -13.10 -10.55
CA TYR A 223 9.05 -13.26 -9.37
C TYR A 223 8.39 -12.48 -8.21
N TYR A 224 7.95 -13.18 -7.17
CA TYR A 224 7.21 -12.56 -6.07
C TYR A 224 7.38 -13.34 -4.77
N GLU A 225 7.07 -12.70 -3.67
CA GLU A 225 6.81 -13.33 -2.38
C GLU A 225 5.30 -13.39 -2.15
N PRO A 226 4.76 -14.53 -1.66
CA PRO A 226 3.34 -14.62 -1.35
C PRO A 226 3.00 -13.73 -0.15
N PHE A 227 1.87 -13.03 -0.24
CA PHE A 227 1.36 -12.17 0.81
C PHE A 227 -0.10 -12.50 1.10
N THR A 228 -0.38 -12.95 2.32
CA THR A 228 -1.75 -13.24 2.74
C THR A 228 -2.31 -12.07 3.54
N ARG A 229 -3.42 -11.50 3.04
CA ARG A 229 -4.15 -10.44 3.74
C ARG A 229 -5.30 -11.02 4.54
N PHE A 230 -5.23 -10.86 5.87
CA PHE A 230 -6.34 -11.06 6.79
C PHE A 230 -6.99 -9.69 7.07
N GLY A 231 -7.89 -9.27 6.17
CA GLY A 231 -8.52 -7.97 6.24
C GLY A 231 -9.62 -7.91 7.30
N LYS A 232 -9.91 -6.68 7.76
CA LYS A 232 -11.07 -6.39 8.59
C LYS A 232 -11.93 -5.33 7.92
N PHE A 233 -13.23 -5.40 8.17
CA PHE A 233 -14.12 -4.29 7.86
C PHE A 233 -13.85 -3.14 8.84
N GLY A 234 -13.90 -1.91 8.32
CA GLY A 234 -13.74 -0.70 9.11
C GLY A 234 -15.07 -0.04 9.43
N ALA A 235 -15.00 0.99 10.29
CA ALA A 235 -16.11 1.87 10.64
C ALA A 235 -17.39 1.10 10.99
N ASN A 236 -18.54 1.51 10.45
CA ASN A 236 -19.86 0.94 10.76
C ASN A 236 -20.04 -0.53 10.34
N ARG A 237 -19.12 -1.10 9.54
CA ARG A 237 -19.20 -2.52 9.15
C ARG A 237 -18.44 -3.46 10.11
N ALA A 238 -17.76 -2.93 11.13
CA ALA A 238 -16.99 -3.73 12.08
C ALA A 238 -17.84 -4.40 13.19
N TYR A 239 -19.14 -4.06 13.33
CA TYR A 239 -19.96 -4.47 14.47
C TYR A 239 -20.53 -5.91 14.37
N LYS A 240 -20.71 -6.47 13.16
CA LYS A 240 -21.16 -7.87 12.97
C LYS A 240 -19.94 -8.81 12.97
N ASN A 241 -19.55 -9.31 11.81
CA ASN A 241 -18.29 -10.04 11.64
C ASN A 241 -17.27 -9.10 11.01
N ALA A 242 -16.29 -8.68 11.81
CA ALA A 242 -15.28 -7.72 11.35
C ALA A 242 -14.27 -8.33 10.36
N PHE A 243 -14.21 -9.65 10.21
CA PHE A 243 -13.18 -10.31 9.39
C PHE A 243 -13.65 -10.50 7.95
N LYS A 244 -12.77 -10.16 7.00
CA LYS A 244 -12.91 -10.51 5.60
C LYS A 244 -12.34 -11.91 5.35
N LYS A 245 -12.76 -12.56 4.27
CA LYS A 245 -12.11 -13.77 3.79
C LYS A 245 -10.64 -13.50 3.51
N PRO A 246 -9.72 -14.42 3.84
CA PRO A 246 -8.30 -14.26 3.52
C PRO A 246 -8.08 -14.14 2.02
N ILE A 247 -7.15 -13.27 1.60
CA ILE A 247 -6.78 -13.06 0.21
C ILE A 247 -5.29 -13.35 0.06
N LEU A 248 -4.94 -14.16 -0.95
CA LEU A 248 -3.55 -14.38 -1.35
C LEU A 248 -3.18 -13.44 -2.49
N LEU A 249 -2.09 -12.71 -2.31
CA LEU A 249 -1.55 -11.72 -3.24
C LEU A 249 -0.07 -11.96 -3.48
N ALA A 250 0.46 -11.41 -4.56
CA ALA A 250 1.89 -11.20 -4.73
C ALA A 250 2.26 -9.88 -4.03
N ASP A 251 3.28 -9.90 -3.16
CA ASP A 251 3.67 -8.74 -2.35
C ASP A 251 4.32 -7.64 -3.22
N VAL A 252 4.49 -6.47 -2.63
CA VAL A 252 5.17 -5.31 -3.22
C VAL A 252 6.56 -5.67 -3.77
N ALA A 253 7.02 -4.93 -4.78
CA ALA A 253 8.27 -5.15 -5.50
C ALA A 253 8.34 -6.48 -6.29
N SER A 254 7.19 -7.12 -6.53
CA SER A 254 7.11 -8.26 -7.44
C SER A 254 7.49 -7.83 -8.86
N VAL A 255 8.21 -8.71 -9.57
CA VAL A 255 8.65 -8.45 -10.95
C VAL A 255 7.89 -9.34 -11.91
N ILE A 256 7.36 -8.73 -12.96
CA ILE A 256 6.51 -9.36 -13.96
C ILE A 256 7.18 -9.20 -15.32
N GLU A 257 7.34 -10.30 -16.05
CA GLU A 257 7.87 -10.31 -17.42
C GLU A 257 6.81 -10.76 -18.42
N PHE A 258 6.67 -10.02 -19.52
CA PHE A 258 5.84 -10.34 -20.67
C PHE A 258 6.71 -10.74 -21.88
N ASP A 259 6.15 -11.53 -22.80
CA ASP A 259 6.84 -11.93 -24.05
C ASP A 259 7.13 -10.74 -24.97
N LYS A 260 6.24 -9.76 -24.97
CA LYS A 260 6.33 -8.57 -25.83
C LYS A 260 6.26 -7.30 -25.00
N VAL A 261 6.80 -6.21 -25.55
CA VAL A 261 6.64 -4.88 -24.97
C VAL A 261 5.15 -4.58 -24.81
N LYS A 262 4.79 -4.10 -23.64
CA LYS A 262 3.45 -3.68 -23.25
C LYS A 262 3.51 -2.27 -22.67
N GLU A 263 2.37 -1.61 -22.69
CA GLU A 263 2.18 -0.32 -22.04
C GLU A 263 1.22 -0.52 -20.86
N TYR A 264 1.77 -0.45 -19.63
CA TYR A 264 0.99 -0.56 -18.41
C TYR A 264 1.36 0.51 -17.41
N GLN A 265 0.37 1.15 -16.83
CA GLN A 265 0.51 2.00 -15.65
C GLN A 265 0.16 1.24 -14.37
N TYR A 266 -0.69 0.23 -14.47
CA TYR A 266 -1.09 -0.67 -13.38
C TYR A 266 -1.35 -2.08 -13.89
N LEU A 267 -1.28 -3.06 -12.98
CA LEU A 267 -1.63 -4.47 -13.22
C LEU A 267 -2.50 -4.99 -12.09
N GLY A 268 -3.17 -6.12 -12.33
CA GLY A 268 -4.05 -6.76 -11.36
C GLY A 268 -5.52 -6.52 -11.64
N HIS A 269 -6.37 -6.75 -10.64
CA HIS A 269 -7.82 -6.57 -10.73
C HIS A 269 -8.46 -6.29 -9.37
N ALA A 270 -9.68 -5.80 -9.35
CA ALA A 270 -10.47 -5.66 -8.13
C ALA A 270 -10.86 -7.03 -7.55
N ILE A 271 -10.80 -7.18 -6.24
CA ILE A 271 -11.18 -8.41 -5.56
C ILE A 271 -12.49 -8.19 -4.81
N SER A 272 -13.51 -8.98 -5.16
CA SER A 272 -14.84 -8.98 -4.55
C SER A 272 -15.12 -10.31 -3.82
N GLY A 273 -16.29 -10.44 -3.21
CA GLY A 273 -16.69 -11.70 -2.55
C GLY A 273 -15.99 -11.93 -1.20
N LEU A 274 -15.65 -10.87 -0.51
CA LEU A 274 -14.84 -10.87 0.71
C LEU A 274 -15.62 -11.20 1.98
N SER A 275 -16.92 -11.36 1.89
CA SER A 275 -17.81 -11.68 3.01
C SER A 275 -18.98 -12.54 2.56
N ASP A 276 -19.47 -13.38 3.45
CA ASP A 276 -20.73 -14.13 3.27
C ASP A 276 -21.93 -13.30 3.77
N ILE A 277 -21.71 -12.12 4.33
CA ILE A 277 -22.76 -11.20 4.77
C ILE A 277 -23.29 -10.44 3.54
N PRO A 278 -24.59 -10.58 3.17
CA PRO A 278 -25.14 -9.96 1.96
C PRO A 278 -24.97 -8.44 1.91
N GLU A 279 -25.10 -7.76 3.06
CA GLU A 279 -24.93 -6.30 3.17
C GLU A 279 -23.50 -5.82 2.91
N TYR A 280 -22.51 -6.74 2.86
CA TYR A 280 -21.11 -6.45 2.60
C TYR A 280 -20.64 -6.93 1.21
N SER A 281 -21.57 -7.41 0.37
CA SER A 281 -21.29 -7.91 -0.98
C SER A 281 -20.68 -6.86 -1.92
N ASP A 282 -20.96 -5.58 -1.66
CA ASP A 282 -20.42 -4.43 -2.38
C ASP A 282 -18.95 -4.09 -2.03
N THR A 283 -18.38 -4.77 -1.03
CA THR A 283 -17.00 -4.52 -0.61
C THR A 283 -16.01 -4.96 -1.67
N VAL A 284 -15.07 -4.05 -1.96
CA VAL A 284 -13.97 -4.28 -2.90
C VAL A 284 -12.64 -4.14 -2.16
N HIS A 285 -11.69 -4.95 -2.57
CA HIS A 285 -10.29 -4.86 -2.13
C HIS A 285 -9.41 -4.54 -3.33
N GLN A 286 -8.41 -3.66 -3.14
CA GLN A 286 -7.44 -3.37 -4.17
C GLN A 286 -6.55 -4.59 -4.42
N GLY A 287 -6.75 -5.25 -5.57
CA GLY A 287 -5.82 -6.22 -6.11
C GLY A 287 -5.06 -5.67 -7.31
N TYR A 288 -5.18 -4.36 -7.56
CA TYR A 288 -4.36 -3.61 -8.50
C TYR A 288 -3.07 -3.14 -7.83
N SER A 289 -2.02 -2.99 -8.63
CA SER A 289 -0.80 -2.27 -8.25
C SER A 289 -0.36 -1.33 -9.36
N ILE A 290 0.12 -0.15 -8.99
CA ILE A 290 0.93 0.71 -9.86
C ILE A 290 2.16 -0.08 -10.26
N VAL A 291 2.59 0.03 -11.52
CA VAL A 291 3.79 -0.65 -11.98
C VAL A 291 4.81 0.35 -12.55
N LEU A 292 6.07 0.06 -12.28
CA LEU A 292 7.21 0.77 -12.85
C LEU A 292 7.86 -0.09 -13.93
N PRO A 293 8.16 0.47 -15.12
CA PRO A 293 8.91 -0.24 -16.14
C PRO A 293 10.35 -0.48 -15.66
N LEU A 294 10.83 -1.68 -15.85
CA LEU A 294 12.23 -2.04 -15.61
C LEU A 294 12.93 -2.30 -16.94
N LYS A 295 14.26 -2.34 -16.92
CA LYS A 295 15.06 -2.85 -18.06
C LYS A 295 14.83 -4.36 -18.22
N ASP A 296 14.99 -4.84 -19.45
CA ASP A 296 14.88 -6.26 -19.77
C ASP A 296 15.81 -7.09 -18.88
N LEU A 297 15.35 -8.27 -18.48
CA LEU A 297 16.12 -9.23 -17.70
C LEU A 297 17.14 -9.94 -18.63
N VAL A 298 18.41 -9.61 -18.48
CA VAL A 298 19.52 -10.13 -19.27
C VAL A 298 20.49 -10.91 -18.38
#